data_39143134f00ab121486d10300302c38a
#
_entry.id   39143134f00ab121486d10300302c38a
#
_cell.length_a   1.000
_cell.length_b   1.000
_cell.length_c   1.000
_cell.angle_alpha   90.00
_cell.angle_beta   90.00
_cell.angle_gamma   90.00
#
_symmetry.space_group_name_H-M   'P 1'
#
loop_
_entity.id
_entity.type
_entity.pdbx_description
1 polymer ?
#
loop_
_entity_poly.entity_id
_entity_poly.type
_entity_poly.pdbx_seq_one_letter_code
_entity_poly.pdbx_strand_id
1 'polypeptide(L)'
;MDSSNWIAILDFGSQVTQLIARRVRELNVYCEIHPFNKIPKDLDSFKALILSGSPYSVREADSPRVNLDILLSKFPTLAVCYGAQLIAQEMGGVVSASNIREYGRANLVIKKNDKILFDGIDNNNQVWMSHSDTIKQLPKNSLLLASSHDVENVAYKYMDNTYCLQFHPEVYHTVQGKKLLENFLTKISKLKQTWTPDSFIDSTIEELKTRIGNDKVILGLSGGVDSSVAAILLHKAIGKNLHCIFVNNGLLRKNEFQDVLDQYKEMDLNIKGVDYSEEFYDELADVSDPETKRKIIGRVFIEAFEKESSKIKNVKWLAQGTIYPDVIESISATGGPSATIKSHHNVGGLPDFMKLEVVEPLKLLFKDEVRRVGKSLDIDKNILGRHPFPGPGLAIRILGEINKENVEMLQEVDHIFITALKEANLYEKIWQAGAMLLPVKSVGVMGDERTYEKCVALRAVESTDGMTADWVDLPYKFLQDVSNKIINRVKGVNRVVYDISSKPPATIEWE
;
A
#
# COMPACT_ATOMS: atom_id res chain seq x y z
N MET A 1 -24.81 0.96 3.46
CA MET A 1 -24.10 0.80 4.77
C MET A 1 -24.80 1.69 5.79
N ASP A 2 -24.86 1.27 7.06
CA ASP A 2 -25.23 2.17 8.15
C ASP A 2 -24.17 3.26 8.23
N SER A 3 -24.53 4.49 7.80
CA SER A 3 -23.60 5.62 7.62
C SER A 3 -22.91 6.05 8.91
N SER A 4 -23.36 5.58 10.06
CA SER A 4 -22.79 5.89 11.38
C SER A 4 -21.99 4.74 12.01
N ASN A 5 -21.89 3.57 11.37
CA ASN A 5 -21.22 2.38 11.94
C ASN A 5 -19.74 2.32 11.59
N TRP A 6 -18.97 3.36 11.91
CA TRP A 6 -17.54 3.42 11.65
C TRP A 6 -16.76 4.16 12.73
N ILE A 7 -15.45 4.07 12.70
CA ILE A 7 -14.54 4.66 13.66
C ILE A 7 -13.57 5.64 12.98
N ALA A 8 -13.42 6.83 13.54
CA ALA A 8 -12.42 7.80 13.11
C ALA A 8 -11.06 7.51 13.79
N ILE A 9 -9.99 7.61 13.00
CA ILE A 9 -8.61 7.50 13.49
C ILE A 9 -7.95 8.86 13.28
N LEU A 10 -7.57 9.54 14.35
CA LEU A 10 -6.84 10.79 14.27
C LEU A 10 -5.35 10.51 14.17
N ASP A 11 -4.77 10.98 13.07
CA ASP A 11 -3.36 10.83 12.78
C ASP A 11 -2.55 12.01 13.31
N PHE A 12 -1.67 11.73 14.26
CA PHE A 12 -0.72 12.68 14.83
C PHE A 12 0.67 12.60 14.15
N GLY A 13 0.74 12.00 12.94
CA GLY A 13 1.96 11.89 12.14
C GLY A 13 2.74 10.59 12.39
N SER A 14 2.12 9.57 12.96
CA SER A 14 2.77 8.28 13.17
C SER A 14 2.96 7.51 11.87
N GLN A 15 4.12 6.91 11.70
CA GLN A 15 4.40 6.01 10.57
C GLN A 15 3.50 4.76 10.57
N VAL A 16 2.94 4.39 11.71
CA VAL A 16 2.13 3.17 11.90
C VAL A 16 0.62 3.43 11.97
N THR A 17 0.15 4.67 11.74
CA THR A 17 -1.30 4.96 11.74
C THR A 17 -2.05 4.12 10.73
N GLN A 18 -1.48 3.89 9.54
CA GLN A 18 -2.09 3.03 8.52
C GLN A 18 -2.23 1.57 8.99
N LEU A 19 -1.33 1.08 9.85
CA LEU A 19 -1.44 -0.27 10.42
C LEU A 19 -2.64 -0.37 11.37
N ILE A 20 -2.93 0.68 12.17
CA ILE A 20 -4.15 0.73 13.01
C ILE A 20 -5.38 0.55 12.12
N ALA A 21 -5.49 1.34 11.05
CA ALA A 21 -6.61 1.26 10.12
C ALA A 21 -6.74 -0.13 9.46
N ARG A 22 -5.63 -0.71 9.01
CA ARG A 22 -5.62 -2.08 8.44
C ARG A 22 -6.12 -3.11 9.44
N ARG A 23 -5.67 -3.06 10.71
CA ARG A 23 -6.15 -3.98 11.76
C ARG A 23 -7.64 -3.83 12.04
N VAL A 24 -8.15 -2.58 12.08
CA VAL A 24 -9.59 -2.31 12.21
C VAL A 24 -10.37 -2.92 11.04
N ARG A 25 -9.89 -2.72 9.80
CA ARG A 25 -10.50 -3.27 8.58
C ARG A 25 -10.43 -4.80 8.50
N GLU A 26 -9.35 -5.41 8.96
CA GLU A 26 -9.21 -6.88 9.10
C GLU A 26 -10.24 -7.48 10.10
N LEU A 27 -10.80 -6.65 10.98
CA LEU A 27 -11.89 -6.99 11.88
C LEU A 27 -13.27 -6.66 11.30
N ASN A 28 -13.35 -6.40 9.99
CA ASN A 28 -14.58 -6.06 9.27
C ASN A 28 -15.32 -4.81 9.81
N VAL A 29 -14.59 -3.84 10.35
CA VAL A 29 -15.10 -2.55 10.76
C VAL A 29 -14.57 -1.47 9.84
N TYR A 30 -15.46 -0.60 9.35
CA TYR A 30 -15.04 0.54 8.54
C TYR A 30 -14.36 1.59 9.40
N CYS A 31 -13.28 2.19 8.89
CA CYS A 31 -12.58 3.30 9.53
C CYS A 31 -12.04 4.30 8.51
N GLU A 32 -11.85 5.53 8.94
CA GLU A 32 -11.17 6.57 8.16
C GLU A 32 -10.06 7.20 8.98
N ILE A 33 -8.94 7.53 8.30
CA ILE A 33 -7.83 8.28 8.89
C ILE A 33 -8.03 9.75 8.56
N HIS A 34 -7.99 10.58 9.58
CA HIS A 34 -8.06 12.03 9.46
C HIS A 34 -6.85 12.68 10.14
N PRO A 35 -6.18 13.66 9.52
CA PRO A 35 -5.18 14.45 10.21
C PRO A 35 -5.77 15.08 11.48
N PHE A 36 -4.99 15.14 12.55
CA PHE A 36 -5.45 15.67 13.85
C PHE A 36 -6.07 17.07 13.77
N ASN A 37 -5.65 17.89 12.80
CA ASN A 37 -6.12 19.26 12.53
C ASN A 37 -7.28 19.34 11.51
N LYS A 38 -7.75 18.20 10.98
CA LYS A 38 -8.84 18.11 10.00
C LYS A 38 -9.88 17.05 10.41
N ILE A 39 -10.36 17.14 11.63
CA ILE A 39 -11.41 16.26 12.15
C ILE A 39 -12.69 16.45 11.34
N PRO A 40 -13.49 15.37 11.06
CA PRO A 40 -14.77 15.49 10.41
C PRO A 40 -15.65 16.54 11.09
N LYS A 41 -16.26 17.44 10.32
CA LYS A 41 -17.13 18.50 10.88
C LYS A 41 -18.40 17.93 11.48
N ASP A 42 -18.93 16.87 10.87
CA ASP A 42 -20.07 16.12 11.39
C ASP A 42 -19.58 15.06 12.36
N LEU A 43 -19.61 15.40 13.64
CA LEU A 43 -19.24 14.50 14.73
C LEU A 43 -20.28 13.39 14.99
N ASP A 44 -21.44 13.41 14.36
CA ASP A 44 -22.45 12.36 14.47
C ASP A 44 -22.30 11.28 13.40
N SER A 45 -21.40 11.49 12.44
CA SER A 45 -21.16 10.54 11.36
C SER A 45 -20.39 9.27 11.79
N PHE A 46 -19.70 9.27 12.92
CA PHE A 46 -18.95 8.11 13.44
C PHE A 46 -19.25 7.82 14.91
N LYS A 47 -18.94 6.59 15.38
CA LYS A 47 -19.32 6.11 16.72
C LYS A 47 -18.19 5.98 17.72
N ALA A 48 -16.96 5.99 17.28
CA ALA A 48 -15.80 5.80 18.15
C ALA A 48 -14.57 6.48 17.59
N LEU A 49 -13.53 6.60 18.41
CA LEU A 49 -12.31 7.31 18.09
C LEU A 49 -11.07 6.48 18.43
N ILE A 50 -10.06 6.53 17.56
CA ILE A 50 -8.69 6.10 17.89
C ILE A 50 -7.77 7.32 17.76
N LEU A 51 -6.95 7.56 18.77
CA LEU A 51 -5.85 8.53 18.73
C LEU A 51 -4.55 7.77 18.47
N SER A 52 -3.85 8.09 17.40
CA SER A 52 -2.64 7.39 16.98
C SER A 52 -1.40 7.77 17.81
N GLY A 53 -0.27 7.13 17.51
CA GLY A 53 1.04 7.58 17.94
C GLY A 53 1.50 8.87 17.22
N SER A 54 2.67 9.38 17.59
CA SER A 54 3.33 10.52 16.96
C SER A 54 4.85 10.42 17.13
N PRO A 55 5.67 10.98 16.22
CA PRO A 55 7.10 11.17 16.46
C PRO A 55 7.42 12.30 17.43
N TYR A 56 6.44 13.16 17.76
CA TYR A 56 6.59 14.29 18.68
C TYR A 56 6.47 13.87 20.15
N SER A 57 7.07 14.68 21.04
CA SER A 57 6.82 14.58 22.48
C SER A 57 5.65 15.48 22.89
N VAL A 58 4.73 14.99 23.73
CA VAL A 58 3.64 15.80 24.28
C VAL A 58 4.14 16.98 25.15
N ARG A 59 5.41 16.98 25.54
CA ARG A 59 6.06 18.04 26.31
C ARG A 59 6.54 19.22 25.44
N GLU A 60 6.59 19.02 24.13
CA GLU A 60 6.97 20.07 23.18
C GLU A 60 5.79 21.00 22.91
N ALA A 61 6.06 22.30 22.80
CA ALA A 61 5.02 23.30 22.57
C ALA A 61 4.32 23.12 21.22
N ASP A 62 5.08 22.70 20.19
CA ASP A 62 4.61 22.52 18.82
C ASP A 62 4.03 21.11 18.56
N SER A 63 3.87 20.30 19.61
CA SER A 63 3.32 18.97 19.46
C SER A 63 1.86 18.99 19.01
N PRO A 64 1.42 18.02 18.17
CA PRO A 64 0.05 17.95 17.67
C PRO A 64 -0.97 17.82 18.81
N ARG A 65 -1.99 18.69 18.83
CA ARG A 65 -3.02 18.71 19.88
C ARG A 65 -4.41 18.79 19.29
N VAL A 66 -5.39 18.29 20.04
CA VAL A 66 -6.82 18.35 19.71
C VAL A 66 -7.63 18.75 20.95
N ASN A 67 -8.87 19.19 20.76
CA ASN A 67 -9.77 19.45 21.87
C ASN A 67 -10.29 18.11 22.44
N LEU A 68 -9.60 17.61 23.46
CA LEU A 68 -9.94 16.33 24.09
C LEU A 68 -11.27 16.38 24.86
N ASP A 69 -11.65 17.49 25.47
CA ASP A 69 -12.88 17.59 26.26
C ASP A 69 -14.11 17.27 25.41
N ILE A 70 -14.18 17.80 24.20
CA ILE A 70 -15.27 17.54 23.26
C ILE A 70 -15.23 16.08 22.79
N LEU A 71 -14.07 15.58 22.43
CA LEU A 71 -13.94 14.24 21.83
C LEU A 71 -14.20 13.13 22.86
N LEU A 72 -13.58 13.20 24.04
CA LEU A 72 -13.70 12.18 25.07
C LEU A 72 -15.07 12.15 25.73
N SER A 73 -15.77 13.29 25.79
CA SER A 73 -17.15 13.34 26.31
C SER A 73 -18.16 12.68 25.37
N LYS A 74 -17.84 12.65 24.07
CA LYS A 74 -18.77 12.16 23.04
C LYS A 74 -18.51 10.71 22.62
N PHE A 75 -17.24 10.30 22.55
CA PHE A 75 -16.84 9.04 21.92
C PHE A 75 -16.14 8.06 22.86
N PRO A 76 -16.50 6.75 22.78
CA PRO A 76 -15.55 5.70 23.20
C PRO A 76 -14.22 5.89 22.47
N THR A 77 -13.12 6.00 23.22
CA THR A 77 -11.82 6.36 22.67
C THR A 77 -10.76 5.33 23.04
N LEU A 78 -9.96 4.90 22.05
CA LEU A 78 -8.72 4.16 22.24
C LEU A 78 -7.55 5.08 21.88
N ALA A 79 -6.67 5.34 22.82
CA ALA A 79 -5.48 6.15 22.62
C ALA A 79 -4.23 5.28 22.64
N VAL A 80 -3.38 5.42 21.62
CA VAL A 80 -2.19 4.58 21.41
C VAL A 80 -0.95 5.46 21.50
N CYS A 81 0.04 5.05 22.32
CA CYS A 81 1.34 5.65 22.48
C CYS A 81 1.26 7.16 22.75
N TYR A 82 1.55 8.03 21.78
CA TYR A 82 1.41 9.48 21.90
C TYR A 82 -0.01 9.90 22.32
N GLY A 83 -1.05 9.31 21.74
CA GLY A 83 -2.44 9.60 22.10
C GLY A 83 -2.71 9.34 23.60
N ALA A 84 -2.15 8.27 24.16
CA ALA A 84 -2.26 7.96 25.59
C ALA A 84 -1.50 8.98 26.45
N GLN A 85 -0.31 9.40 26.03
CA GLN A 85 0.47 10.44 26.69
C GLN A 85 -0.22 11.81 26.62
N LEU A 86 -0.82 12.13 25.47
CA LEU A 86 -1.57 13.39 25.28
C LEU A 86 -2.76 13.48 26.26
N ILE A 87 -3.53 12.41 26.39
CA ILE A 87 -4.61 12.36 27.38
C ILE A 87 -4.06 12.49 28.81
N ALA A 88 -2.98 11.77 29.14
CA ALA A 88 -2.38 11.89 30.46
C ALA A 88 -1.98 13.33 30.76
N GLN A 89 -1.27 13.98 29.85
CA GLN A 89 -0.76 15.35 30.04
C GLN A 89 -1.87 16.39 30.13
N GLU A 90 -2.82 16.38 29.21
CA GLU A 90 -3.89 17.38 29.13
C GLU A 90 -4.93 17.23 30.25
N MET A 91 -5.14 16.00 30.76
CA MET A 91 -6.12 15.71 31.81
C MET A 91 -5.52 15.78 33.22
N GLY A 92 -4.34 16.36 33.37
CA GLY A 92 -3.72 16.67 34.66
C GLY A 92 -2.89 15.54 35.27
N GLY A 93 -2.43 14.61 34.46
CA GLY A 93 -1.37 13.67 34.80
C GLY A 93 0.03 14.27 34.54
N VAL A 94 1.06 13.42 34.55
CA VAL A 94 2.45 13.85 34.36
C VAL A 94 3.13 12.92 33.36
N VAL A 95 3.63 13.48 32.27
CA VAL A 95 4.50 12.81 31.31
C VAL A 95 5.90 13.37 31.36
N SER A 96 6.90 12.53 31.43
CA SER A 96 8.31 12.95 31.52
C SER A 96 9.18 12.12 30.57
N ALA A 97 10.37 12.65 30.25
CA ALA A 97 11.39 11.84 29.58
C ALA A 97 11.67 10.58 30.38
N SER A 98 11.72 9.45 29.73
CA SER A 98 12.12 8.21 30.37
C SER A 98 13.64 8.14 30.47
N ASN A 99 14.16 7.78 31.66
CA ASN A 99 15.56 7.44 31.84
C ASN A 99 15.92 6.10 31.19
N ILE A 100 14.91 5.26 30.95
CA ILE A 100 15.01 3.98 30.27
C ILE A 100 14.17 4.09 29.00
N ARG A 101 14.82 4.04 27.83
CA ARG A 101 14.12 4.01 26.55
C ARG A 101 13.54 2.62 26.38
N GLU A 102 12.23 2.52 26.27
CA GLU A 102 11.57 1.26 25.91
C GLU A 102 11.32 1.17 24.40
N TYR A 103 12.21 0.46 23.74
CA TYR A 103 12.05 0.10 22.34
C TYR A 103 12.12 -1.42 22.20
N GLY A 104 11.09 -2.02 21.63
CA GLY A 104 11.06 -3.44 21.37
C GLY A 104 10.03 -4.22 22.18
N ARG A 105 10.37 -5.45 22.50
CA ARG A 105 9.46 -6.40 23.16
C ARG A 105 9.42 -6.16 24.66
N ALA A 106 8.20 -6.06 25.20
CA ALA A 106 7.95 -6.05 26.63
C ALA A 106 6.84 -7.05 26.95
N ASN A 107 6.79 -7.50 28.21
CA ASN A 107 5.73 -8.40 28.67
C ASN A 107 4.72 -7.62 29.53
N LEU A 108 3.45 -7.79 29.21
CA LEU A 108 2.34 -7.08 29.83
C LEU A 108 1.94 -7.76 31.15
N VAL A 109 1.94 -7.00 32.24
CA VAL A 109 1.43 -7.45 33.55
C VAL A 109 0.08 -6.79 33.81
N ILE A 110 -1.00 -7.55 33.65
CA ILE A 110 -2.36 -7.07 33.87
C ILE A 110 -2.61 -6.90 35.38
N LYS A 111 -2.88 -5.67 35.81
CA LYS A 111 -3.05 -5.31 37.23
C LYS A 111 -4.49 -5.44 37.71
N LYS A 112 -5.42 -5.05 36.91
CA LYS A 112 -6.85 -5.25 37.18
C LYS A 112 -7.52 -5.88 35.97
N ASN A 113 -8.37 -6.80 36.26
CA ASN A 113 -9.19 -7.50 35.29
C ASN A 113 -10.26 -6.53 34.77
N ASP A 114 -9.90 -5.63 33.85
CA ASP A 114 -10.88 -5.02 32.99
C ASP A 114 -11.37 -6.12 32.04
N LYS A 115 -12.51 -6.71 32.42
CA LYS A 115 -13.11 -7.83 31.68
C LYS A 115 -13.66 -7.41 30.31
N ILE A 116 -13.43 -6.19 29.87
CA ILE A 116 -13.91 -5.69 28.60
C ILE A 116 -12.76 -5.56 27.61
N LEU A 117 -11.79 -4.66 27.85
CA LEU A 117 -10.67 -4.47 26.89
C LEU A 117 -9.71 -5.66 26.89
N PHE A 118 -9.37 -6.19 28.08
CA PHE A 118 -8.45 -7.32 28.24
C PHE A 118 -9.13 -8.70 28.29
N ASP A 119 -10.39 -8.78 27.87
CA ASP A 119 -11.09 -10.08 27.81
C ASP A 119 -10.42 -11.02 26.81
N GLY A 120 -9.98 -12.20 27.31
CA GLY A 120 -9.27 -13.20 26.51
C GLY A 120 -7.84 -12.81 26.16
N ILE A 121 -7.25 -11.84 26.89
CA ILE A 121 -5.82 -11.49 26.79
C ILE A 121 -5.07 -12.16 27.95
N ASP A 122 -4.03 -12.89 27.61
CA ASP A 122 -3.20 -13.60 28.59
C ASP A 122 -2.33 -12.62 29.39
N ASN A 123 -2.18 -12.90 30.67
CA ASN A 123 -1.18 -12.22 31.48
C ASN A 123 0.23 -12.61 31.00
N ASN A 124 1.18 -11.71 31.07
CA ASN A 124 2.54 -11.88 30.55
C ASN A 124 2.62 -11.97 29.01
N ASN A 125 1.59 -11.50 28.29
CA ASN A 125 1.57 -11.44 26.83
C ASN A 125 2.60 -10.44 26.31
N GLN A 126 3.27 -10.79 25.19
CA GLN A 126 4.23 -9.91 24.53
C GLN A 126 3.54 -8.74 23.85
N VAL A 127 4.02 -7.51 24.12
CA VAL A 127 3.62 -6.27 23.47
C VAL A 127 4.85 -5.55 22.90
N TRP A 128 4.61 -4.61 21.99
CA TRP A 128 5.65 -3.80 21.37
C TRP A 128 5.63 -2.37 21.89
N MET A 129 6.74 -1.94 22.47
CA MET A 129 6.98 -0.59 22.95
C MET A 129 7.81 0.20 21.94
N SER A 130 7.50 1.50 21.80
CA SER A 130 8.27 2.41 20.93
C SER A 130 8.07 3.85 21.41
N HIS A 131 8.70 4.20 22.56
CA HIS A 131 8.54 5.53 23.14
C HIS A 131 9.77 5.99 23.92
N SER A 132 10.01 7.31 23.89
CA SER A 132 11.05 8.00 24.69
C SER A 132 10.50 8.69 25.92
N ASP A 133 9.21 8.99 25.95
CA ASP A 133 8.50 9.59 27.07
C ASP A 133 7.67 8.54 27.80
N THR A 134 7.51 8.71 29.10
CA THR A 134 6.70 7.78 29.93
C THR A 134 5.71 8.55 30.79
N ILE A 135 4.56 7.94 31.02
CA ILE A 135 3.50 8.47 31.89
C ILE A 135 3.90 8.13 33.33
N LYS A 136 4.30 9.16 34.11
CA LYS A 136 4.71 9.01 35.53
C LYS A 136 3.51 9.04 36.46
N GLN A 137 2.55 9.89 36.18
CA GLN A 137 1.33 10.02 36.99
C GLN A 137 0.11 10.03 36.11
N LEU A 138 -0.84 9.17 36.44
CA LEU A 138 -2.13 9.13 35.78
C LEU A 138 -3.01 10.33 36.15
N PRO A 139 -3.90 10.79 35.23
CA PRO A 139 -4.93 11.78 35.56
C PRO A 139 -5.83 11.31 36.72
N LYS A 140 -6.47 12.26 37.39
CA LYS A 140 -7.55 11.93 38.35
C LYS A 140 -8.64 11.13 37.60
N ASN A 141 -9.32 10.25 38.33
CA ASN A 141 -10.35 9.35 37.79
C ASN A 141 -9.84 8.33 36.75
N SER A 142 -8.55 8.02 36.80
CA SER A 142 -7.98 6.93 36.00
C SER A 142 -7.89 5.64 36.78
N LEU A 143 -8.01 4.52 36.07
CA LEU A 143 -7.81 3.18 36.59
C LEU A 143 -6.61 2.54 35.87
N LEU A 144 -5.55 2.20 36.61
CA LEU A 144 -4.43 1.44 36.05
C LEU A 144 -4.87 0.04 35.69
N LEU A 145 -4.67 -0.34 34.42
CA LEU A 145 -5.07 -1.65 33.88
C LEU A 145 -3.87 -2.61 33.74
N ALA A 146 -2.74 -2.11 33.28
CA ALA A 146 -1.54 -2.95 33.09
C ALA A 146 -0.24 -2.16 33.22
N SER A 147 0.82 -2.89 33.59
CA SER A 147 2.21 -2.44 33.63
C SER A 147 3.10 -3.36 32.82
N SER A 148 4.36 -2.97 32.59
CA SER A 148 5.46 -3.86 32.21
C SER A 148 6.41 -4.03 33.41
N HIS A 149 7.53 -4.76 33.17
CA HIS A 149 8.58 -4.85 34.20
C HIS A 149 9.19 -3.47 34.51
N ASP A 150 9.37 -2.63 33.49
CA ASP A 150 10.13 -1.38 33.57
C ASP A 150 9.23 -0.12 33.61
N VAL A 151 7.97 -0.23 33.17
CA VAL A 151 6.99 0.88 33.13
C VAL A 151 5.73 0.51 33.88
N GLU A 152 5.36 1.37 34.82
CA GLU A 152 4.17 1.17 35.67
C GLU A 152 2.87 1.44 34.90
N ASN A 153 2.80 2.55 34.16
CA ASN A 153 1.57 3.03 33.53
C ASN A 153 1.53 2.67 32.02
N VAL A 154 1.48 1.36 31.71
CA VAL A 154 1.48 0.85 30.32
C VAL A 154 0.09 0.85 29.71
N ALA A 155 -0.95 0.60 30.50
CA ALA A 155 -2.31 0.72 30.06
C ALA A 155 -3.19 1.24 31.21
N TYR A 156 -4.07 2.19 30.88
CA TYR A 156 -5.00 2.74 31.84
C TYR A 156 -6.34 3.09 31.19
N LYS A 157 -7.38 3.14 32.00
CA LYS A 157 -8.69 3.64 31.64
C LYS A 157 -8.85 5.02 32.25
N TYR A 158 -9.27 6.00 31.45
CA TYR A 158 -9.64 7.33 31.91
C TYR A 158 -11.15 7.50 31.78
N MET A 159 -11.82 7.87 32.88
CA MET A 159 -13.29 7.89 32.95
C MET A 159 -13.92 6.55 32.49
N ASP A 160 -15.13 6.57 31.90
CA ASP A 160 -15.86 5.33 31.61
C ASP A 160 -15.49 4.66 30.27
N ASN A 161 -15.18 5.44 29.25
CA ASN A 161 -15.10 4.93 27.85
C ASN A 161 -13.76 5.22 27.16
N THR A 162 -12.76 5.73 27.87
CA THR A 162 -11.46 6.07 27.28
C THR A 162 -10.39 5.09 27.75
N TYR A 163 -9.79 4.38 26.82
CA TYR A 163 -8.74 3.40 27.07
C TYR A 163 -7.43 3.87 26.45
N CYS A 164 -6.37 3.82 27.21
CA CYS A 164 -5.07 4.37 26.86
C CYS A 164 -4.00 3.28 26.94
N LEU A 165 -3.24 3.11 25.88
CA LEU A 165 -2.19 2.12 25.73
C LEU A 165 -0.88 2.78 25.36
N GLN A 166 0.17 2.56 26.15
CA GLN A 166 1.50 3.05 25.83
C GLN A 166 2.17 2.23 24.71
N PHE A 167 1.78 0.97 24.56
CA PHE A 167 2.27 0.06 23.52
C PHE A 167 1.42 0.11 22.26
N HIS A 168 1.92 -0.51 21.19
CA HIS A 168 1.32 -0.55 19.87
C HIS A 168 0.54 -1.87 19.63
N PRO A 169 -0.80 -1.89 19.74
CA PRO A 169 -1.60 -3.09 19.50
C PRO A 169 -1.66 -3.49 18.02
N GLU A 170 -1.38 -2.55 17.11
CA GLU A 170 -1.50 -2.72 15.66
C GLU A 170 -0.35 -3.48 15.02
N VAL A 171 0.84 -3.48 15.66
CA VAL A 171 2.03 -4.09 15.08
C VAL A 171 2.07 -5.60 15.29
N TYR A 172 2.71 -6.33 14.38
CA TYR A 172 2.83 -7.79 14.42
C TYR A 172 3.44 -8.33 15.72
N HIS A 173 4.35 -7.58 16.33
CA HIS A 173 5.06 -8.01 17.55
C HIS A 173 4.20 -7.96 18.82
N THR A 174 3.01 -7.32 18.77
CA THR A 174 2.02 -7.40 19.84
C THR A 174 1.10 -8.59 19.55
N VAL A 175 1.42 -9.73 20.16
CA VAL A 175 0.88 -11.05 19.80
C VAL A 175 -0.66 -11.09 19.86
N GLN A 176 -1.26 -10.53 20.90
CA GLN A 176 -2.72 -10.49 21.05
C GLN A 176 -3.34 -9.10 20.76
N GLY A 177 -2.61 -8.24 20.04
CA GLY A 177 -3.05 -6.88 19.72
C GLY A 177 -4.34 -6.85 18.91
N LYS A 178 -4.52 -7.77 17.96
CA LYS A 178 -5.76 -7.90 17.19
C LYS A 178 -6.97 -8.18 18.09
N LYS A 179 -6.81 -9.05 19.09
CA LYS A 179 -7.89 -9.37 20.05
C LYS A 179 -8.26 -8.17 20.91
N LEU A 180 -7.26 -7.40 21.33
CA LEU A 180 -7.47 -6.17 22.09
C LEU A 180 -8.25 -5.13 21.26
N LEU A 181 -7.87 -4.92 20.00
CA LEU A 181 -8.61 -4.05 19.08
C LEU A 181 -10.02 -4.55 18.85
N GLU A 182 -10.24 -5.86 18.65
CA GLU A 182 -11.59 -6.45 18.53
C GLU A 182 -12.45 -6.15 19.75
N ASN A 183 -11.91 -6.31 20.96
CA ASN A 183 -12.63 -6.01 22.20
C ASN A 183 -13.04 -4.53 22.27
N PHE A 184 -12.13 -3.61 21.89
CA PHE A 184 -12.47 -2.20 21.84
C PHE A 184 -13.58 -1.90 20.84
N LEU A 185 -13.47 -2.40 19.61
CA LEU A 185 -14.42 -2.14 18.55
C LEU A 185 -15.82 -2.72 18.86
N THR A 186 -15.86 -3.98 19.30
CA THR A 186 -17.14 -4.70 19.43
C THR A 186 -17.78 -4.57 20.82
N LYS A 187 -16.98 -4.62 21.90
CA LYS A 187 -17.50 -4.63 23.27
C LYS A 187 -17.64 -3.25 23.86
N ILE A 188 -16.70 -2.33 23.58
CA ILE A 188 -16.69 -0.97 24.11
C ILE A 188 -17.46 -0.05 23.16
N SER A 189 -17.07 0.01 21.90
CA SER A 189 -17.63 0.92 20.90
C SER A 189 -18.94 0.40 20.27
N LYS A 190 -19.30 -0.88 20.49
CA LYS A 190 -20.53 -1.51 19.95
C LYS A 190 -20.65 -1.41 18.43
N LEU A 191 -19.52 -1.39 17.72
CA LEU A 191 -19.48 -1.37 16.27
C LEU A 191 -19.81 -2.77 15.71
N LYS A 192 -20.53 -2.79 14.60
CA LYS A 192 -20.87 -4.02 13.87
C LYS A 192 -19.77 -4.33 12.86
N GLN A 193 -19.40 -5.58 12.75
CA GLN A 193 -18.42 -6.09 11.80
C GLN A 193 -19.06 -6.34 10.42
N THR A 194 -19.44 -5.27 9.71
CA THR A 194 -20.20 -5.31 8.45
C THR A 194 -19.39 -4.86 7.22
N TRP A 195 -18.15 -4.46 7.41
CA TRP A 195 -17.26 -4.10 6.32
C TRP A 195 -16.67 -5.36 5.69
N THR A 196 -17.35 -5.86 4.64
CA THR A 196 -16.94 -7.06 3.90
C THR A 196 -16.73 -6.74 2.43
N PRO A 197 -15.97 -7.54 1.65
CA PRO A 197 -15.84 -7.36 0.22
C PRO A 197 -17.19 -7.25 -0.49
N ASP A 198 -18.13 -8.13 -0.15
CA ASP A 198 -19.45 -8.16 -0.80
C ASP A 198 -20.27 -6.91 -0.50
N SER A 199 -20.30 -6.46 0.77
CA SER A 199 -21.00 -5.22 1.15
C SER A 199 -20.37 -3.99 0.49
N PHE A 200 -19.06 -3.98 0.28
CA PHE A 200 -18.36 -2.93 -0.47
C PHE A 200 -18.76 -2.96 -1.94
N ILE A 201 -18.74 -4.13 -2.58
CA ILE A 201 -19.08 -4.29 -4.00
C ILE A 201 -20.49 -3.73 -4.26
N ASP A 202 -21.48 -4.20 -3.50
CA ASP A 202 -22.88 -3.80 -3.68
C ASP A 202 -23.06 -2.29 -3.52
N SER A 203 -22.52 -1.72 -2.44
CA SER A 203 -22.64 -0.28 -2.18
C SER A 203 -21.91 0.56 -3.21
N THR A 204 -20.73 0.14 -3.66
CA THR A 204 -19.95 0.86 -4.67
C THR A 204 -20.62 0.82 -6.04
N ILE A 205 -21.17 -0.32 -6.45
CA ILE A 205 -21.90 -0.43 -7.71
C ILE A 205 -23.11 0.50 -7.73
N GLU A 206 -23.90 0.55 -6.64
CA GLU A 206 -25.07 1.45 -6.55
C GLU A 206 -24.67 2.93 -6.52
N GLU A 207 -23.59 3.28 -5.82
CA GLU A 207 -23.05 4.64 -5.84
C GLU A 207 -22.60 5.05 -7.25
N LEU A 208 -21.86 4.17 -7.94
CA LEU A 208 -21.37 4.41 -9.30
C LEU A 208 -22.52 4.55 -10.29
N LYS A 209 -23.55 3.69 -10.23
CA LYS A 209 -24.77 3.81 -11.04
C LYS A 209 -25.47 5.14 -10.84
N THR A 210 -25.63 5.55 -9.59
CA THR A 210 -26.33 6.80 -9.24
C THR A 210 -25.52 8.02 -9.72
N ARG A 211 -24.21 8.00 -9.54
CA ARG A 211 -23.33 9.13 -9.83
C ARG A 211 -23.07 9.31 -11.33
N ILE A 212 -22.85 8.20 -12.05
CA ILE A 212 -22.45 8.23 -13.46
C ILE A 212 -23.68 8.19 -14.38
N GLY A 213 -24.70 7.41 -14.00
CA GLY A 213 -25.91 7.22 -14.83
C GLY A 213 -25.58 6.60 -16.18
N ASN A 214 -25.97 7.30 -17.26
CA ASN A 214 -25.75 6.88 -18.64
C ASN A 214 -24.52 7.51 -19.30
N ASP A 215 -23.71 8.23 -18.55
CA ASP A 215 -22.51 8.88 -19.07
C ASP A 215 -21.43 7.85 -19.41
N LYS A 216 -20.52 8.24 -20.31
CA LYS A 216 -19.35 7.42 -20.67
C LYS A 216 -18.17 7.71 -19.75
N VAL A 217 -17.49 6.65 -19.37
CA VAL A 217 -16.29 6.65 -18.55
C VAL A 217 -15.13 6.11 -19.36
N ILE A 218 -13.97 6.74 -19.26
CA ILE A 218 -12.70 6.19 -19.74
C ILE A 218 -11.85 5.73 -18.58
N LEU A 219 -11.12 4.64 -18.79
CA LEU A 219 -10.18 4.08 -17.81
C LEU A 219 -8.90 3.64 -18.51
N GLY A 220 -7.77 4.16 -18.06
CA GLY A 220 -6.45 3.64 -18.43
C GLY A 220 -6.18 2.33 -17.68
N LEU A 221 -6.04 1.23 -18.41
CA LEU A 221 -5.65 -0.05 -17.82
C LEU A 221 -4.12 -0.18 -17.80
N SER A 222 -3.59 -0.63 -16.67
CA SER A 222 -2.17 -0.93 -16.50
C SER A 222 -1.86 -2.43 -16.50
N GLY A 223 -2.89 -3.29 -16.64
CA GLY A 223 -2.74 -4.73 -16.41
C GLY A 223 -2.54 -5.12 -14.94
N GLY A 224 -2.51 -4.14 -14.03
CA GLY A 224 -2.36 -4.36 -12.59
C GLY A 224 -3.67 -4.69 -11.88
N VAL A 225 -3.57 -5.21 -10.66
CA VAL A 225 -4.72 -5.63 -9.83
C VAL A 225 -5.73 -4.51 -9.64
N ASP A 226 -5.27 -3.29 -9.31
CA ASP A 226 -6.16 -2.18 -8.97
C ASP A 226 -6.98 -1.70 -10.16
N SER A 227 -6.33 -1.48 -11.31
CA SER A 227 -7.03 -1.10 -12.54
C SER A 227 -8.01 -2.18 -13.00
N SER A 228 -7.70 -3.46 -12.79
CA SER A 228 -8.60 -4.58 -13.11
C SER A 228 -9.85 -4.60 -12.24
N VAL A 229 -9.67 -4.45 -10.91
CA VAL A 229 -10.80 -4.42 -9.96
C VAL A 229 -11.68 -3.20 -10.21
N ALA A 230 -11.07 -2.03 -10.45
CA ALA A 230 -11.80 -0.80 -10.80
C ALA A 230 -12.61 -0.99 -12.10
N ALA A 231 -12.02 -1.60 -13.14
CA ALA A 231 -12.69 -1.88 -14.41
C ALA A 231 -13.93 -2.78 -14.22
N ILE A 232 -13.81 -3.87 -13.46
CA ILE A 232 -14.93 -4.79 -13.24
C ILE A 232 -16.05 -4.15 -12.42
N LEU A 233 -15.73 -3.36 -11.36
CA LEU A 233 -16.74 -2.62 -10.60
C LEU A 233 -17.51 -1.63 -11.49
N LEU A 234 -16.80 -0.86 -12.30
CA LEU A 234 -17.39 0.08 -13.25
C LEU A 234 -18.20 -0.65 -14.31
N HIS A 235 -17.68 -1.75 -14.86
CA HIS A 235 -18.42 -2.54 -15.85
C HIS A 235 -19.74 -3.10 -15.27
N LYS A 236 -19.74 -3.59 -14.03
CA LYS A 236 -20.96 -4.02 -13.35
C LYS A 236 -21.95 -2.87 -13.09
N ALA A 237 -21.44 -1.64 -12.93
CA ALA A 237 -22.29 -0.46 -12.72
C ALA A 237 -22.86 0.11 -14.02
N ILE A 238 -22.06 0.29 -15.07
CA ILE A 238 -22.41 1.05 -16.27
C ILE A 238 -22.25 0.26 -17.59
N GLY A 239 -21.85 -1.01 -17.53
CA GLY A 239 -21.74 -1.89 -18.69
C GLY A 239 -20.80 -1.36 -19.78
N LYS A 240 -21.28 -1.35 -21.03
CA LYS A 240 -20.50 -0.92 -22.21
C LYS A 240 -20.21 0.59 -22.28
N ASN A 241 -20.76 1.39 -21.37
CA ASN A 241 -20.39 2.81 -21.26
C ASN A 241 -19.00 3.01 -20.63
N LEU A 242 -18.40 1.97 -20.06
CA LEU A 242 -17.00 1.94 -19.70
C LEU A 242 -16.15 1.66 -20.95
N HIS A 243 -15.21 2.56 -21.25
CA HIS A 243 -14.21 2.43 -22.30
C HIS A 243 -12.83 2.29 -21.67
N CYS A 244 -12.24 1.12 -21.79
CA CYS A 244 -10.91 0.83 -21.30
C CYS A 244 -9.86 1.02 -22.39
N ILE A 245 -8.76 1.71 -22.09
CA ILE A 245 -7.64 1.92 -23.01
C ILE A 245 -6.40 1.28 -22.37
N PHE A 246 -5.78 0.35 -23.08
CA PHE A 246 -4.53 -0.27 -22.68
C PHE A 246 -3.42 0.11 -23.65
N VAL A 247 -2.43 0.84 -23.15
CA VAL A 247 -1.33 1.36 -23.96
C VAL A 247 -0.13 0.41 -23.89
N ASN A 248 0.32 -0.10 -25.03
CA ASN A 248 1.63 -0.71 -25.16
C ASN A 248 2.69 0.42 -25.23
N ASN A 249 3.48 0.53 -24.21
CA ASN A 249 4.60 1.49 -24.15
C ASN A 249 5.95 0.85 -24.58
N GLY A 250 5.94 -0.37 -25.09
CA GLY A 250 7.16 -1.11 -25.42
C GLY A 250 7.95 -1.62 -24.22
N LEU A 251 7.61 -1.20 -22.99
CA LEU A 251 8.35 -1.49 -21.75
C LEU A 251 7.65 -2.51 -20.85
N LEU A 252 6.62 -3.17 -21.38
CA LEU A 252 5.91 -4.26 -20.71
C LEU A 252 6.75 -5.55 -20.70
N ARG A 253 6.35 -6.52 -19.88
CA ARG A 253 6.95 -7.86 -19.92
C ARG A 253 6.66 -8.55 -21.26
N LYS A 254 7.44 -9.56 -21.57
CA LYS A 254 7.25 -10.36 -22.79
C LYS A 254 5.80 -10.89 -22.87
N ASN A 255 5.15 -10.68 -24.03
CA ASN A 255 3.77 -11.04 -24.34
C ASN A 255 2.68 -10.38 -23.47
N GLU A 256 3.03 -9.56 -22.49
CA GLU A 256 2.08 -9.02 -21.51
C GLU A 256 0.96 -8.21 -22.19
N PHE A 257 1.26 -7.47 -23.25
CA PHE A 257 0.25 -6.68 -23.96
C PHE A 257 -0.89 -7.56 -24.51
N GLN A 258 -0.54 -8.65 -25.20
CA GLN A 258 -1.53 -9.56 -25.75
C GLN A 258 -2.23 -10.38 -24.68
N ASP A 259 -1.47 -10.89 -23.70
CA ASP A 259 -2.03 -11.70 -22.60
C ASP A 259 -3.08 -10.91 -21.80
N VAL A 260 -2.82 -9.62 -21.53
CA VAL A 260 -3.76 -8.72 -20.83
C VAL A 260 -5.01 -8.48 -21.67
N LEU A 261 -4.86 -8.20 -22.97
CA LEU A 261 -6.02 -7.97 -23.84
C LEU A 261 -6.92 -9.20 -23.93
N ASP A 262 -6.35 -10.39 -24.03
CA ASP A 262 -7.11 -11.62 -24.14
C ASP A 262 -7.85 -11.94 -22.84
N GLN A 263 -7.20 -11.78 -21.68
CA GLN A 263 -7.85 -11.92 -20.38
C GLN A 263 -9.04 -10.98 -20.19
N TYR A 264 -8.92 -9.72 -20.60
CA TYR A 264 -10.02 -8.76 -20.43
C TYR A 264 -11.16 -8.94 -21.44
N LYS A 265 -10.89 -9.50 -22.63
CA LYS A 265 -11.94 -9.89 -23.56
C LYS A 265 -12.84 -10.99 -23.00
N GLU A 266 -12.27 -11.96 -22.28
CA GLU A 266 -13.02 -13.01 -21.59
C GLU A 266 -13.96 -12.45 -20.51
N MET A 267 -13.64 -11.27 -19.95
CA MET A 267 -14.46 -10.57 -18.94
C MET A 267 -15.54 -9.64 -19.56
N ASP A 268 -15.76 -9.68 -20.88
CA ASP A 268 -16.69 -8.81 -21.62
C ASP A 268 -16.43 -7.30 -21.48
N LEU A 269 -15.20 -6.90 -21.14
CA LEU A 269 -14.83 -5.49 -21.07
C LEU A 269 -14.72 -4.85 -22.46
N ASN A 270 -15.20 -3.62 -22.57
CA ASN A 270 -14.99 -2.80 -23.76
C ASN A 270 -13.56 -2.22 -23.72
N ILE A 271 -12.59 -3.00 -24.19
CA ILE A 271 -11.18 -2.66 -24.15
C ILE A 271 -10.60 -2.40 -25.54
N LYS A 272 -9.80 -1.36 -25.64
CA LYS A 272 -8.98 -1.03 -26.81
C LYS A 272 -7.50 -1.07 -26.45
N GLY A 273 -6.75 -1.99 -27.03
CA GLY A 273 -5.29 -1.98 -27.01
C GLY A 273 -4.76 -1.04 -28.09
N VAL A 274 -3.75 -0.23 -27.74
CA VAL A 274 -3.08 0.67 -28.67
C VAL A 274 -1.57 0.58 -28.50
N ASP A 275 -0.83 0.58 -29.60
CA ASP A 275 0.62 0.47 -29.60
C ASP A 275 1.25 1.85 -29.85
N TYR A 276 2.07 2.27 -28.89
CA TYR A 276 2.83 3.50 -28.89
C TYR A 276 4.31 3.21 -28.60
N SER A 277 4.73 1.96 -28.72
CA SER A 277 6.09 1.54 -28.34
C SER A 277 7.20 2.32 -29.04
N GLU A 278 7.04 2.64 -30.31
CA GLU A 278 8.06 3.40 -31.07
C GLU A 278 8.16 4.83 -30.53
N GLU A 279 7.04 5.52 -30.23
CA GLU A 279 7.05 6.87 -29.64
C GLU A 279 7.75 6.89 -28.28
N PHE A 280 7.56 5.83 -27.45
CA PHE A 280 8.27 5.73 -26.18
C PHE A 280 9.77 5.50 -26.39
N TYR A 281 10.19 4.68 -27.35
CA TYR A 281 11.59 4.44 -27.63
C TYR A 281 12.28 5.70 -28.17
N ASP A 282 11.63 6.43 -29.07
CA ASP A 282 12.16 7.68 -29.64
C ASP A 282 12.40 8.74 -28.56
N GLU A 283 11.45 8.92 -27.65
CA GLU A 283 11.55 9.91 -26.56
C GLU A 283 12.51 9.50 -25.43
N LEU A 284 12.80 8.21 -25.30
CA LEU A 284 13.75 7.66 -24.31
C LEU A 284 15.16 7.48 -24.88
N ALA A 285 15.37 7.76 -26.17
CA ALA A 285 16.68 7.66 -26.77
C ALA A 285 17.69 8.56 -26.05
N ASP A 286 18.89 8.04 -25.78
CA ASP A 286 19.98 8.72 -25.08
C ASP A 286 19.67 9.13 -23.62
N VAL A 287 18.56 8.65 -23.03
CA VAL A 287 18.17 8.96 -21.65
C VAL A 287 18.61 7.84 -20.71
N SER A 288 19.49 8.19 -19.76
CA SER A 288 20.01 7.25 -18.74
C SER A 288 19.60 7.60 -17.31
N ASP A 289 19.22 8.86 -17.05
CA ASP A 289 18.80 9.31 -15.71
C ASP A 289 17.44 8.73 -15.33
N PRO A 290 17.30 8.02 -14.19
CA PRO A 290 16.07 7.35 -13.80
C PRO A 290 14.86 8.30 -13.64
N GLU A 291 15.07 9.48 -13.09
CA GLU A 291 13.97 10.43 -12.86
C GLU A 291 13.50 11.04 -14.19
N THR A 292 14.42 11.29 -15.11
CA THR A 292 14.10 11.74 -16.47
C THR A 292 13.33 10.68 -17.25
N LYS A 293 13.75 9.40 -17.16
CA LYS A 293 12.98 8.27 -17.73
C LYS A 293 11.53 8.27 -17.23
N ARG A 294 11.32 8.37 -15.92
CA ARG A 294 9.99 8.38 -15.31
C ARG A 294 9.12 9.53 -15.82
N LYS A 295 9.67 10.74 -15.91
CA LYS A 295 8.97 11.94 -16.40
C LYS A 295 8.56 11.80 -17.87
N ILE A 296 9.47 11.31 -18.71
CA ILE A 296 9.18 11.07 -20.13
C ILE A 296 8.08 10.02 -20.28
N ILE A 297 8.21 8.87 -19.62
CA ILE A 297 7.23 7.80 -19.68
C ILE A 297 5.85 8.29 -19.23
N GLY A 298 5.79 9.03 -18.13
CA GLY A 298 4.54 9.61 -17.63
C GLY A 298 3.92 10.59 -18.64
N ARG A 299 4.70 11.48 -19.22
CA ARG A 299 4.24 12.44 -20.22
C ARG A 299 3.72 11.76 -21.49
N VAL A 300 4.51 10.88 -22.09
CA VAL A 300 4.12 10.18 -23.32
C VAL A 300 2.89 9.30 -23.10
N PHE A 301 2.77 8.67 -21.91
CA PHE A 301 1.58 7.90 -21.56
C PHE A 301 0.32 8.79 -21.53
N ILE A 302 0.41 9.97 -20.93
CA ILE A 302 -0.71 10.92 -20.87
C ILE A 302 -1.08 11.37 -22.29
N GLU A 303 -0.12 11.76 -23.12
CA GLU A 303 -0.33 12.17 -24.52
C GLU A 303 -1.02 11.06 -25.34
N ALA A 304 -0.53 9.83 -25.25
CA ALA A 304 -1.14 8.65 -25.90
C ALA A 304 -2.58 8.42 -25.43
N PHE A 305 -2.79 8.47 -24.11
CA PHE A 305 -4.12 8.28 -23.51
C PHE A 305 -5.11 9.36 -23.97
N GLU A 306 -4.69 10.62 -24.00
CA GLU A 306 -5.49 11.77 -24.49
C GLU A 306 -5.87 11.61 -25.96
N LYS A 307 -4.90 11.28 -26.80
CA LYS A 307 -5.11 11.05 -28.22
C LYS A 307 -6.12 9.94 -28.49
N GLU A 308 -6.11 8.88 -27.66
CA GLU A 308 -7.07 7.78 -27.78
C GLU A 308 -8.43 8.11 -27.16
N SER A 309 -8.46 8.79 -26.03
CA SER A 309 -9.69 9.19 -25.35
C SER A 309 -10.50 10.21 -26.16
N SER A 310 -9.84 11.14 -26.86
CA SER A 310 -10.48 12.13 -27.70
C SER A 310 -11.27 11.55 -28.87
N LYS A 311 -10.97 10.30 -29.26
CA LYS A 311 -11.73 9.57 -30.31
C LYS A 311 -13.08 9.05 -29.80
N ILE A 312 -13.29 9.04 -28.48
CA ILE A 312 -14.53 8.58 -27.85
C ILE A 312 -15.43 9.79 -27.58
N LYS A 313 -16.56 9.88 -28.30
CA LYS A 313 -17.48 11.02 -28.18
C LYS A 313 -18.27 10.97 -26.86
N ASN A 314 -18.51 12.15 -26.28
CA ASN A 314 -19.36 12.36 -25.09
C ASN A 314 -18.86 11.65 -23.82
N VAL A 315 -17.55 11.59 -23.64
CA VAL A 315 -16.94 11.16 -22.37
C VAL A 315 -17.07 12.29 -21.37
N LYS A 316 -17.51 11.97 -20.14
CA LYS A 316 -17.58 12.93 -19.03
C LYS A 316 -16.68 12.57 -17.86
N TRP A 317 -16.32 11.29 -17.71
CA TRP A 317 -15.63 10.77 -16.55
C TRP A 317 -14.31 10.12 -16.90
N LEU A 318 -13.29 10.37 -16.06
CA LEU A 318 -12.05 9.62 -16.02
C LEU A 318 -12.04 8.75 -14.78
N ALA A 319 -11.90 7.45 -14.96
CA ALA A 319 -11.74 6.53 -13.85
C ALA A 319 -10.26 6.32 -13.51
N GLN A 320 -9.96 6.25 -12.21
CA GLN A 320 -8.62 5.98 -11.69
C GLN A 320 -8.66 4.84 -10.67
N GLY A 321 -7.60 4.04 -10.65
CA GLY A 321 -7.41 2.93 -9.70
C GLY A 321 -6.75 3.37 -8.38
N THR A 322 -6.94 4.63 -7.97
CA THR A 322 -6.45 5.17 -6.69
C THR A 322 -6.92 4.32 -5.53
N ILE A 323 -6.04 3.97 -4.62
CA ILE A 323 -6.35 3.22 -3.39
C ILE A 323 -6.17 4.09 -2.14
N TYR A 324 -6.63 3.63 -0.99
CA TYR A 324 -6.68 4.42 0.23
C TYR A 324 -5.31 4.95 0.70
N PRO A 325 -4.21 4.19 0.65
CA PRO A 325 -2.88 4.74 0.94
C PRO A 325 -2.49 5.95 0.08
N ASP A 326 -2.84 5.96 -1.21
CA ASP A 326 -2.56 7.09 -2.10
C ASP A 326 -3.32 8.35 -1.66
N VAL A 327 -4.57 8.19 -1.20
CA VAL A 327 -5.39 9.28 -0.67
C VAL A 327 -4.80 9.85 0.61
N ILE A 328 -4.40 8.99 1.56
CA ILE A 328 -3.83 9.41 2.84
C ILE A 328 -2.53 10.19 2.62
N GLU A 329 -1.65 9.69 1.77
CA GLU A 329 -0.36 10.33 1.47
C GLU A 329 -0.55 11.71 0.80
N SER A 330 -1.60 11.88 -0.01
CA SER A 330 -1.92 13.17 -0.63
C SER A 330 -2.43 14.22 0.38
N ILE A 331 -2.96 13.80 1.51
CA ILE A 331 -3.59 14.67 2.53
C ILE A 331 -2.64 14.92 3.73
N SER A 332 -1.50 14.25 3.79
CA SER A 332 -0.55 14.34 4.92
C SER A 332 -0.26 15.78 5.31
N ALA A 333 -0.57 16.13 6.55
CA ALA A 333 -0.45 17.50 7.07
C ALA A 333 1.01 17.91 7.38
N THR A 334 1.94 16.97 7.40
CA THR A 334 3.31 17.19 7.89
C THR A 334 4.33 17.43 6.78
N GLY A 335 3.93 17.38 5.49
CA GLY A 335 4.84 17.66 4.37
C GLY A 335 6.12 16.81 4.39
N GLY A 336 6.03 15.57 4.88
CA GLY A 336 7.16 14.67 4.99
C GLY A 336 7.77 14.32 3.63
N PRO A 337 8.96 13.73 3.57
CA PRO A 337 9.67 13.39 2.33
C PRO A 337 8.89 12.46 1.39
N SER A 338 7.80 11.83 1.84
CA SER A 338 6.86 11.07 1.01
C SER A 338 6.07 11.92 0.02
N ALA A 339 5.85 13.20 0.29
CA ALA A 339 5.17 14.12 -0.63
C ALA A 339 5.98 14.36 -1.92
N THR A 340 7.28 14.11 -1.89
CA THR A 340 8.19 14.33 -3.04
C THR A 340 8.40 13.04 -3.87
N ILE A 341 8.05 11.86 -3.34
CA ILE A 341 8.37 10.57 -3.96
C ILE A 341 7.27 10.09 -4.93
N LYS A 342 6.03 10.61 -4.84
CA LYS A 342 4.89 10.14 -5.65
C LYS A 342 4.32 11.18 -6.61
N SER A 343 5.17 11.73 -7.47
CA SER A 343 4.71 12.37 -8.72
C SER A 343 4.12 11.37 -9.74
N HIS A 344 4.01 10.09 -9.37
CA HIS A 344 3.71 8.99 -10.29
C HIS A 344 2.27 8.45 -10.22
N HIS A 345 1.54 8.77 -9.17
CA HIS A 345 0.09 8.56 -9.11
C HIS A 345 -0.57 9.92 -9.26
N ASN A 346 -1.18 10.17 -10.39
CA ASN A 346 -1.78 11.42 -10.86
C ASN A 346 -2.89 11.97 -9.93
N VAL A 347 -2.61 12.07 -8.64
CA VAL A 347 -3.47 12.74 -7.66
C VAL A 347 -3.13 14.22 -7.70
N GLY A 348 -3.77 14.96 -8.61
CA GLY A 348 -3.63 16.41 -8.73
C GLY A 348 -3.01 16.95 -10.02
N GLY A 349 -2.76 16.11 -11.03
CA GLY A 349 -2.04 16.51 -12.23
C GLY A 349 -2.70 16.16 -13.56
N LEU A 350 -4.05 16.17 -13.64
CA LEU A 350 -4.68 16.18 -14.95
C LEU A 350 -4.40 17.53 -15.62
N PRO A 351 -3.98 17.55 -16.88
CA PRO A 351 -3.82 18.79 -17.61
C PRO A 351 -5.12 19.59 -17.62
N ASP A 352 -5.05 20.92 -17.49
CA ASP A 352 -6.19 21.82 -17.36
C ASP A 352 -7.22 21.75 -18.50
N PHE A 353 -6.87 21.09 -19.61
CA PHE A 353 -7.74 20.93 -20.76
C PHE A 353 -8.63 19.66 -20.71
N MET A 354 -8.34 18.67 -19.85
CA MET A 354 -9.24 17.54 -19.61
C MET A 354 -10.32 17.93 -18.60
N LYS A 355 -11.40 18.51 -19.07
CA LYS A 355 -12.59 18.84 -18.25
C LYS A 355 -13.42 17.60 -17.87
N LEU A 356 -12.74 16.49 -17.52
CA LEU A 356 -13.41 15.27 -17.10
C LEU A 356 -13.53 15.24 -15.56
N GLU A 357 -14.67 14.79 -15.08
CA GLU A 357 -14.83 14.47 -13.67
C GLU A 357 -14.10 13.18 -13.33
N VAL A 358 -13.51 13.12 -12.15
CA VAL A 358 -12.75 11.93 -11.71
C VAL A 358 -13.64 11.00 -10.89
N VAL A 359 -13.58 9.71 -11.17
CA VAL A 359 -14.21 8.65 -10.38
C VAL A 359 -13.18 7.62 -9.93
N GLU A 360 -13.14 7.34 -8.64
CA GLU A 360 -12.13 6.49 -7.99
C GLU A 360 -12.80 5.40 -7.16
N PRO A 361 -13.17 4.27 -7.79
CA PRO A 361 -13.94 3.22 -7.12
C PRO A 361 -13.26 2.59 -5.92
N LEU A 362 -11.92 2.63 -5.87
CA LEU A 362 -11.10 1.92 -4.87
C LEU A 362 -10.51 2.83 -3.80
N LYS A 363 -10.79 4.14 -3.83
CA LYS A 363 -10.16 5.14 -2.94
C LYS A 363 -10.31 4.88 -1.44
N LEU A 364 -11.23 4.01 -1.05
CA LEU A 364 -11.47 3.63 0.34
C LEU A 364 -10.81 2.30 0.73
N LEU A 365 -10.15 1.60 -0.20
CA LEU A 365 -9.59 0.26 0.03
C LEU A 365 -8.07 0.27 0.19
N PHE A 366 -7.58 -0.52 1.14
CA PHE A 366 -6.18 -0.93 1.17
C PHE A 366 -5.89 -1.98 0.10
N LYS A 367 -4.63 -2.17 -0.25
CA LYS A 367 -4.20 -3.10 -1.31
C LYS A 367 -4.66 -4.55 -1.12
N ASP A 368 -4.64 -5.03 0.12
CA ASP A 368 -5.12 -6.36 0.48
C ASP A 368 -6.65 -6.46 0.39
N GLU A 369 -7.37 -5.38 0.69
CA GLU A 369 -8.83 -5.30 0.50
C GLU A 369 -9.19 -5.32 -0.99
N VAL A 370 -8.44 -4.61 -1.84
CA VAL A 370 -8.63 -4.67 -3.30
C VAL A 370 -8.52 -6.10 -3.81
N ARG A 371 -7.52 -6.87 -3.34
CA ARG A 371 -7.39 -8.29 -3.71
C ARG A 371 -8.56 -9.14 -3.21
N ARG A 372 -9.06 -8.90 -1.98
CA ARG A 372 -10.25 -9.60 -1.46
C ARG A 372 -11.50 -9.27 -2.27
N VAL A 373 -11.71 -8.01 -2.60
CA VAL A 373 -12.80 -7.56 -3.49
C VAL A 373 -12.67 -8.20 -4.87
N GLY A 374 -11.46 -8.21 -5.44
CA GLY A 374 -11.19 -8.89 -6.72
C GLY A 374 -11.54 -10.39 -6.69
N LYS A 375 -11.25 -11.06 -5.57
CA LYS A 375 -11.63 -12.47 -5.38
C LYS A 375 -13.15 -12.66 -5.32
N SER A 376 -13.89 -11.79 -4.61
CA SER A 376 -15.37 -11.82 -4.57
C SER A 376 -16.00 -11.43 -5.92
N LEU A 377 -15.27 -10.75 -6.78
CA LEU A 377 -15.68 -10.44 -8.16
C LEU A 377 -15.35 -11.54 -9.17
N ASP A 378 -14.83 -12.68 -8.72
CA ASP A 378 -14.38 -13.82 -9.54
C ASP A 378 -13.28 -13.46 -10.57
N ILE A 379 -12.44 -12.45 -10.24
CA ILE A 379 -11.30 -12.09 -11.08
C ILE A 379 -10.27 -13.21 -11.02
N ASP A 380 -9.74 -13.58 -12.20
CA ASP A 380 -8.77 -14.67 -12.34
C ASP A 380 -7.57 -14.52 -11.40
N LYS A 381 -7.16 -15.64 -10.81
CA LYS A 381 -6.03 -15.70 -9.86
C LYS A 381 -4.72 -15.19 -10.46
N ASN A 382 -4.53 -15.39 -11.78
CA ASN A 382 -3.34 -14.92 -12.47
C ASN A 382 -3.28 -13.38 -12.54
N ILE A 383 -4.40 -12.69 -12.50
CA ILE A 383 -4.46 -11.22 -12.38
C ILE A 383 -4.22 -10.80 -10.93
N LEU A 384 -4.99 -11.38 -9.98
CA LEU A 384 -4.93 -11.01 -8.57
C LEU A 384 -3.60 -11.37 -7.90
N GLY A 385 -2.96 -12.45 -8.34
CA GLY A 385 -1.67 -12.94 -7.85
C GLY A 385 -0.45 -12.32 -8.53
N ARG A 386 -0.62 -11.38 -9.45
CA ARG A 386 0.51 -10.73 -10.10
C ARG A 386 1.39 -10.02 -9.08
N HIS A 387 2.71 -10.21 -9.24
CA HIS A 387 3.68 -9.41 -8.51
C HIS A 387 3.51 -7.93 -8.86
N PRO A 388 3.77 -7.01 -7.94
CA PRO A 388 3.87 -5.59 -8.26
C PRO A 388 4.80 -5.38 -9.46
N PHE A 389 4.37 -4.56 -10.41
CA PHE A 389 5.17 -4.15 -11.55
C PHE A 389 5.15 -2.63 -11.63
N PRO A 390 6.30 -1.98 -11.72
CA PRO A 390 6.36 -0.53 -11.66
C PRO A 390 5.71 0.14 -12.87
N GLY A 391 5.13 1.32 -12.69
CA GLY A 391 4.50 2.08 -13.77
C GLY A 391 5.41 2.34 -14.98
N PRO A 392 6.71 2.69 -14.80
CA PRO A 392 7.66 2.83 -15.91
C PRO A 392 8.04 1.50 -16.59
N GLY A 393 7.53 0.37 -16.14
CA GLY A 393 7.80 -0.93 -16.73
C GLY A 393 9.27 -1.35 -16.60
N LEU A 394 9.79 -1.99 -17.64
CA LEU A 394 11.17 -2.44 -17.69
C LEU A 394 12.19 -1.30 -17.78
N ALA A 395 11.77 -0.06 -18.05
CA ALA A 395 12.70 1.08 -18.16
C ALA A 395 13.55 1.29 -16.92
N ILE A 396 12.97 1.10 -15.70
CA ILE A 396 13.71 1.24 -14.43
C ILE A 396 14.42 -0.05 -14.01
N ARG A 397 14.41 -1.05 -14.87
CA ARG A 397 15.18 -2.30 -14.74
C ARG A 397 16.28 -2.43 -15.80
N ILE A 398 16.40 -1.44 -16.68
CA ILE A 398 17.51 -1.27 -17.62
C ILE A 398 18.36 -0.10 -17.11
N LEU A 399 19.45 -0.39 -16.42
CA LEU A 399 20.36 0.62 -15.93
C LEU A 399 21.13 1.21 -17.10
N GLY A 400 20.92 2.51 -17.34
CA GLY A 400 21.50 3.21 -18.49
C GLY A 400 20.47 3.44 -19.61
N GLU A 401 20.93 3.37 -20.85
CA GLU A 401 20.16 3.73 -22.05
C GLU A 401 19.07 2.71 -22.40
N ILE A 402 17.89 3.22 -22.75
CA ILE A 402 16.75 2.43 -23.21
C ILE A 402 16.80 2.35 -24.73
N ASN A 403 16.84 1.14 -25.25
CA ASN A 403 16.65 0.85 -26.67
C ASN A 403 15.96 -0.51 -26.85
N LYS A 404 15.45 -0.76 -28.03
CA LYS A 404 14.68 -1.96 -28.34
C LYS A 404 15.44 -3.25 -28.05
N GLU A 405 16.73 -3.30 -28.40
CA GLU A 405 17.58 -4.48 -28.14
C GLU A 405 17.69 -4.79 -26.65
N ASN A 406 17.94 -3.77 -25.83
CA ASN A 406 18.04 -3.91 -24.38
C ASN A 406 16.72 -4.35 -23.76
N VAL A 407 15.60 -3.81 -24.24
CA VAL A 407 14.26 -4.18 -23.75
C VAL A 407 13.94 -5.63 -24.12
N GLU A 408 14.13 -6.03 -25.38
CA GLU A 408 13.87 -7.40 -25.84
C GLU A 408 14.75 -8.41 -25.08
N MET A 409 16.02 -8.07 -24.87
CA MET A 409 16.95 -8.90 -24.06
C MET A 409 16.44 -9.07 -22.63
N LEU A 410 16.03 -7.98 -21.97
CA LEU A 410 15.54 -8.04 -20.60
C LEU A 410 14.19 -8.76 -20.51
N GLN A 411 13.31 -8.59 -21.50
CA GLN A 411 12.05 -9.33 -21.60
C GLN A 411 12.28 -10.85 -21.62
N GLU A 412 13.27 -11.32 -22.39
CA GLU A 412 13.62 -12.75 -22.42
C GLU A 412 14.17 -13.24 -21.08
N VAL A 413 15.08 -12.49 -20.46
CA VAL A 413 15.66 -12.84 -19.16
C VAL A 413 14.57 -12.90 -18.08
N ASP A 414 13.74 -11.85 -17.98
CA ASP A 414 12.64 -11.77 -17.01
C ASP A 414 11.62 -12.90 -17.23
N HIS A 415 11.29 -13.20 -18.48
CA HIS A 415 10.38 -14.31 -18.84
C HIS A 415 10.93 -15.66 -18.37
N ILE A 416 12.21 -15.95 -18.61
CA ILE A 416 12.84 -17.20 -18.16
C ILE A 416 12.79 -17.30 -16.63
N PHE A 417 13.13 -16.22 -15.93
CA PHE A 417 13.15 -16.20 -14.46
C PHE A 417 11.74 -16.38 -13.84
N ILE A 418 10.78 -15.59 -14.31
CA ILE A 418 9.39 -15.65 -13.80
C ILE A 418 8.74 -17.01 -14.12
N THR A 419 8.97 -17.57 -15.31
CA THR A 419 8.47 -18.89 -15.68
C THR A 419 9.06 -19.96 -14.78
N ALA A 420 10.37 -19.92 -14.53
CA ALA A 420 11.02 -20.87 -13.64
C ALA A 420 10.49 -20.79 -12.19
N LEU A 421 10.21 -19.57 -11.68
CA LEU A 421 9.59 -19.40 -10.35
C LEU A 421 8.21 -20.05 -10.28
N LYS A 422 7.40 -19.92 -11.35
CA LYS A 422 6.07 -20.55 -11.44
C LYS A 422 6.18 -22.08 -11.50
N GLU A 423 7.04 -22.59 -12.35
CA GLU A 423 7.30 -24.04 -12.49
C GLU A 423 7.77 -24.68 -11.18
N ALA A 424 8.56 -23.95 -10.39
CA ALA A 424 9.06 -24.40 -9.10
C ALA A 424 8.10 -24.17 -7.92
N ASN A 425 6.88 -23.64 -8.14
CA ASN A 425 5.92 -23.23 -7.12
C ASN A 425 6.51 -22.27 -6.06
N LEU A 426 7.40 -21.38 -6.49
CA LEU A 426 8.02 -20.34 -5.67
C LEU A 426 7.34 -18.97 -5.87
N TYR A 427 6.69 -18.74 -7.01
CA TYR A 427 6.14 -17.45 -7.40
C TYR A 427 5.17 -16.87 -6.35
N GLU A 428 4.24 -17.66 -5.84
CA GLU A 428 3.23 -17.19 -4.87
C GLU A 428 3.82 -16.87 -3.47
N LYS A 429 5.02 -17.37 -3.17
CA LYS A 429 5.73 -17.13 -1.90
C LYS A 429 6.55 -15.84 -1.92
N ILE A 430 6.76 -15.29 -3.09
CA ILE A 430 7.58 -14.11 -3.34
C ILE A 430 6.66 -12.89 -3.52
N TRP A 431 6.98 -11.79 -2.85
CA TRP A 431 6.20 -10.57 -2.99
C TRP A 431 6.42 -9.89 -4.35
N GLN A 432 7.70 -9.81 -4.78
CA GLN A 432 8.09 -9.28 -6.10
C GLN A 432 9.37 -9.95 -6.59
N ALA A 433 9.38 -10.29 -7.88
CA ALA A 433 10.57 -10.78 -8.56
C ALA A 433 10.73 -10.12 -9.93
N GLY A 434 11.98 -9.99 -10.39
CA GLY A 434 12.30 -9.46 -11.69
C GLY A 434 13.78 -9.56 -12.01
N ALA A 435 14.10 -9.26 -13.25
CA ALA A 435 15.47 -9.17 -13.75
C ALA A 435 15.83 -7.71 -14.07
N MET A 436 17.11 -7.37 -13.91
CA MET A 436 17.69 -6.06 -14.21
C MET A 436 18.81 -6.24 -15.23
N LEU A 437 18.86 -5.36 -16.22
CA LEU A 437 19.96 -5.31 -17.18
C LEU A 437 21.01 -4.28 -16.71
N LEU A 438 22.23 -4.76 -16.48
CA LEU A 438 23.32 -3.92 -15.97
C LEU A 438 24.13 -3.30 -17.11
N PRO A 439 24.63 -2.05 -16.96
CA PRO A 439 25.43 -1.35 -17.98
C PRO A 439 26.86 -1.87 -18.03
N VAL A 440 27.11 -3.08 -17.54
CA VAL A 440 28.44 -3.70 -17.42
C VAL A 440 28.56 -4.86 -18.40
N LYS A 441 29.63 -4.89 -19.16
CA LYS A 441 30.04 -6.05 -19.95
C LYS A 441 31.11 -6.82 -19.21
N SER A 442 31.06 -8.13 -19.24
CA SER A 442 32.02 -9.02 -18.62
C SER A 442 32.66 -9.97 -19.64
N VAL A 443 33.90 -10.35 -19.37
CA VAL A 443 34.59 -11.39 -20.17
C VAL A 443 33.95 -12.74 -19.83
N GLY A 444 33.61 -13.48 -20.87
CA GLY A 444 33.16 -14.86 -20.81
C GLY A 444 33.95 -15.73 -21.79
N VAL A 445 33.80 -17.03 -21.69
CA VAL A 445 34.31 -18.00 -22.65
C VAL A 445 33.14 -18.88 -23.08
N MET A 446 32.79 -18.83 -24.34
CA MET A 446 31.74 -19.66 -24.96
C MET A 446 32.37 -20.48 -26.10
N GLY A 447 32.40 -21.80 -25.92
CA GLY A 447 33.23 -22.64 -26.74
C GLY A 447 34.70 -22.29 -26.54
N ASP A 448 35.47 -22.12 -27.64
CA ASP A 448 36.87 -21.76 -27.61
C ASP A 448 37.14 -20.25 -27.79
N GLU A 449 36.05 -19.42 -27.79
CA GLU A 449 36.18 -17.98 -28.05
C GLU A 449 35.90 -17.16 -26.78
N ARG A 450 36.61 -16.04 -26.64
CA ARG A 450 36.32 -15.03 -25.63
C ARG A 450 35.10 -14.22 -26.06
N THR A 451 34.14 -14.07 -25.17
CA THR A 451 32.99 -13.19 -25.35
C THR A 451 33.10 -11.98 -24.43
N TYR A 452 32.46 -10.86 -24.84
CA TYR A 452 32.40 -9.65 -24.04
C TYR A 452 30.96 -9.14 -24.05
N GLU A 453 30.15 -9.69 -23.15
CA GLU A 453 28.70 -9.54 -23.16
C GLU A 453 28.19 -8.98 -21.84
N LYS A 454 26.87 -8.66 -21.80
CA LYS A 454 26.22 -7.99 -20.67
C LYS A 454 26.03 -8.92 -19.46
N CYS A 455 25.90 -8.27 -18.30
CA CYS A 455 25.54 -8.89 -17.04
C CYS A 455 24.08 -8.58 -16.70
N VAL A 456 23.35 -9.55 -16.17
CA VAL A 456 21.99 -9.36 -15.65
C VAL A 456 21.95 -9.71 -14.17
N ALA A 457 21.14 -8.96 -13.40
CA ALA A 457 20.85 -9.26 -12.00
C ALA A 457 19.44 -9.83 -11.88
N LEU A 458 19.31 -10.88 -11.09
CA LEU A 458 18.01 -11.40 -10.66
C LEU A 458 17.75 -10.92 -9.25
N ARG A 459 16.50 -10.53 -8.97
CA ARG A 459 16.08 -10.09 -7.66
C ARG A 459 14.72 -10.71 -7.30
N ALA A 460 14.59 -11.25 -6.11
CA ALA A 460 13.34 -11.68 -5.52
C ALA A 460 13.30 -11.20 -4.07
N VAL A 461 12.18 -10.61 -3.66
CA VAL A 461 12.02 -10.06 -2.32
C VAL A 461 10.71 -10.51 -1.66
N GLU A 462 10.77 -10.67 -0.34
CA GLU A 462 9.62 -10.81 0.54
C GLU A 462 9.33 -9.46 1.18
N SER A 463 8.05 -9.10 1.26
CA SER A 463 7.59 -7.90 1.93
C SER A 463 6.12 -8.04 2.33
N THR A 464 5.72 -7.30 3.36
CA THR A 464 4.30 -7.22 3.76
C THR A 464 3.63 -5.97 3.18
N ASP A 465 4.37 -4.88 3.06
CA ASP A 465 3.82 -3.56 2.75
C ASP A 465 4.64 -2.77 1.70
N GLY A 466 5.79 -3.31 1.26
CA GLY A 466 6.73 -2.65 0.36
C GLY A 466 7.60 -1.58 1.01
N MET A 467 7.40 -1.26 2.30
CA MET A 467 8.25 -0.29 3.02
C MET A 467 9.55 -0.92 3.48
N THR A 468 9.49 -2.14 3.98
CA THR A 468 10.64 -2.99 4.27
C THR A 468 10.58 -4.24 3.42
N ALA A 469 11.73 -4.76 3.01
CA ALA A 469 11.81 -5.99 2.24
C ALA A 469 13.12 -6.73 2.51
N ASP A 470 13.03 -8.03 2.59
CA ASP A 470 14.19 -8.91 2.63
C ASP A 470 14.32 -9.66 1.29
N TRP A 471 15.55 -9.99 0.91
CA TRP A 471 15.77 -10.85 -0.24
C TRP A 471 15.33 -12.29 0.06
N VAL A 472 14.85 -12.99 -0.96
CA VAL A 472 14.38 -14.37 -0.83
C VAL A 472 15.57 -15.33 -0.98
N ASP A 473 15.73 -16.26 -0.03
CA ASP A 473 16.70 -17.35 -0.13
C ASP A 473 16.20 -18.41 -1.12
N LEU A 474 16.52 -18.20 -2.41
CA LEU A 474 16.19 -19.14 -3.47
C LEU A 474 17.16 -20.35 -3.44
N PRO A 475 16.65 -21.58 -3.66
CA PRO A 475 17.50 -22.76 -3.67
C PRO A 475 18.66 -22.63 -4.66
N TYR A 476 19.86 -22.98 -4.22
CA TYR A 476 21.06 -22.91 -5.07
C TYR A 476 20.88 -23.61 -6.43
N LYS A 477 20.29 -24.80 -6.42
CA LYS A 477 20.01 -25.55 -7.66
C LYS A 477 19.08 -24.80 -8.60
N PHE A 478 18.07 -24.11 -8.07
CA PHE A 478 17.17 -23.26 -8.86
C PHE A 478 17.93 -22.13 -9.53
N LEU A 479 18.76 -21.39 -8.78
CA LEU A 479 19.57 -20.29 -9.32
C LEU A 479 20.54 -20.78 -10.41
N GLN A 480 21.17 -21.93 -10.21
CA GLN A 480 22.03 -22.58 -11.19
C GLN A 480 21.29 -22.87 -12.50
N ASP A 481 20.11 -23.50 -12.40
CA ASP A 481 19.33 -23.90 -13.58
C ASP A 481 18.81 -22.67 -14.35
N VAL A 482 18.34 -21.64 -13.63
CA VAL A 482 17.92 -20.38 -14.23
C VAL A 482 19.07 -19.66 -14.91
N SER A 483 20.22 -19.55 -14.26
CA SER A 483 21.44 -18.95 -14.84
C SER A 483 21.85 -19.66 -16.13
N ASN A 484 21.87 -20.99 -16.13
CA ASN A 484 22.19 -21.78 -17.31
C ASN A 484 21.15 -21.57 -18.43
N LYS A 485 19.86 -21.53 -18.11
CA LYS A 485 18.79 -21.26 -19.10
C LYS A 485 18.96 -19.87 -19.73
N ILE A 486 19.28 -18.84 -18.94
CA ILE A 486 19.47 -17.47 -19.43
C ILE A 486 20.68 -17.40 -20.36
N ILE A 487 21.85 -17.84 -19.92
CA ILE A 487 23.09 -17.76 -20.69
C ILE A 487 22.99 -18.53 -22.02
N ASN A 488 22.29 -19.67 -22.02
CA ASN A 488 22.15 -20.48 -23.23
C ASN A 488 21.10 -19.99 -24.23
N ARG A 489 20.12 -19.20 -23.77
CA ARG A 489 18.99 -18.79 -24.63
C ARG A 489 18.99 -17.32 -25.01
N VAL A 490 19.60 -16.47 -24.16
CA VAL A 490 19.59 -15.01 -24.37
C VAL A 490 20.96 -14.59 -24.91
N LYS A 491 21.01 -14.28 -26.21
CA LYS A 491 22.23 -13.76 -26.83
C LYS A 491 22.64 -12.42 -26.23
N GLY A 492 23.92 -12.19 -26.02
CA GLY A 492 24.41 -10.94 -25.44
C GLY A 492 24.47 -10.91 -23.91
N VAL A 493 24.15 -12.03 -23.24
CA VAL A 493 24.27 -12.19 -21.79
C VAL A 493 25.21 -13.36 -21.48
N ASN A 494 26.30 -13.11 -20.77
CA ASN A 494 27.25 -14.16 -20.35
C ASN A 494 27.40 -14.25 -18.82
N ARG A 495 26.68 -13.41 -18.04
CA ARG A 495 26.79 -13.41 -16.60
C ARG A 495 25.45 -13.12 -15.94
N VAL A 496 25.11 -13.93 -14.94
CA VAL A 496 23.93 -13.76 -14.08
C VAL A 496 24.41 -13.61 -12.64
N VAL A 497 23.90 -12.59 -11.94
CA VAL A 497 24.11 -12.36 -10.49
C VAL A 497 22.77 -12.36 -9.77
N TYR A 498 22.78 -12.62 -8.45
CA TYR A 498 21.60 -12.54 -7.61
C TYR A 498 21.77 -11.46 -6.54
N ASP A 499 20.83 -10.53 -6.43
CA ASP A 499 20.86 -9.43 -5.47
C ASP A 499 20.32 -9.89 -4.11
N ILE A 500 21.20 -9.86 -3.10
CA ILE A 500 20.95 -10.26 -1.72
C ILE A 500 20.82 -9.07 -0.77
N SER A 501 20.42 -7.90 -1.27
CA SER A 501 20.29 -6.68 -0.47
C SER A 501 18.90 -6.52 0.10
N SER A 502 18.79 -6.23 1.40
CA SER A 502 17.52 -5.90 2.07
C SER A 502 17.17 -4.42 1.92
N LYS A 503 15.89 -4.09 2.05
CA LYS A 503 15.40 -2.72 2.13
C LYS A 503 14.94 -2.41 3.56
N PRO A 504 15.49 -1.41 4.26
CA PRO A 504 16.69 -0.64 3.89
C PRO A 504 18.00 -1.46 3.99
N PRO A 505 19.14 -0.99 3.46
CA PRO A 505 19.36 0.31 2.81
C PRO A 505 19.05 0.33 1.31
N ALA A 506 18.95 -0.83 0.64
CA ALA A 506 18.59 -0.87 -0.78
C ALA A 506 17.11 -0.53 -1.00
N THR A 507 16.73 -0.29 -2.26
CA THR A 507 15.34 -0.22 -2.72
C THR A 507 14.91 -1.56 -3.30
N ILE A 508 13.62 -1.75 -3.60
CA ILE A 508 13.12 -2.97 -4.25
C ILE A 508 13.53 -2.96 -5.71
N GLU A 509 13.19 -1.88 -6.44
CA GLU A 509 13.69 -1.65 -7.80
C GLU A 509 15.07 -0.97 -7.74
N TRP A 510 15.86 -1.10 -8.80
CA TRP A 510 17.23 -0.57 -8.85
C TRP A 510 17.32 0.89 -9.32
N GLU A 511 16.31 1.37 -10.08
CA GLU A 511 16.16 2.78 -10.49
C GLU A 511 14.83 3.37 -10.03
#